data_2b47faf246c80f616c83d7e55fe16d04
#
_entry.id   2b47faf246c80f616c83d7e55fe16d04
#
_cell.length_a   1.000
_cell.length_b   1.000
_cell.length_c   1.000
_cell.angle_alpha   90.00
_cell.angle_beta   90.00
_cell.angle_gamma   90.00
#
_symmetry.space_group_name_H-M   'P 1'
#
loop_
_entity.id
_entity.type
_entity.pdbx_description
1 polymer ?
#
loop_
_entity_poly.entity_id
_entity_poly.type
_entity_poly.pdbx_seq_one_letter_code
_entity_poly.pdbx_strand_id
1 'polypeptide(L)'
;MIRVVSIVSLLCLLVLVLYLPSAHDPAEFVKLLRQDQASIEKLWGQAAALRILARAVGMSDTAQRSSPVPELSSGARADTVDHAVASEMASVNQRLFSSAYFRSIDALLLLASFRLSTLLEWLPWLLALGIACAVDGAFARRIKAKEFRQHDPEWFAVHASLAIITVCTTVIGFVLPCSIHPLLLPCALILVSFFVGGATGSFHFAA
;
A
#
# COMPACT_ATOMS: atom_id res chain seq x y z
N MET A 1 -17.21 -1.94 17.03
CA MET A 1 -16.39 -2.97 16.36
C MET A 1 -15.50 -2.37 15.27
N ILE A 2 -16.01 -1.67 14.26
CA ILE A 2 -15.24 -1.11 13.14
C ILE A 2 -14.03 -0.27 13.59
N ARG A 3 -14.21 0.64 14.58
CA ARG A 3 -13.11 1.48 15.11
C ARG A 3 -11.98 0.66 15.72
N VAL A 4 -12.30 -0.39 16.47
CA VAL A 4 -11.30 -1.25 17.11
C VAL A 4 -10.51 -2.01 16.06
N VAL A 5 -11.18 -2.60 15.06
CA VAL A 5 -10.53 -3.30 13.94
C VAL A 5 -9.59 -2.37 13.19
N SER A 6 -10.03 -1.14 12.89
CA SER A 6 -9.20 -0.15 12.18
C SER A 6 -7.95 0.25 12.99
N ILE A 7 -8.11 0.53 14.29
CA ILE A 7 -6.99 0.92 15.16
C ILE A 7 -5.97 -0.23 15.28
N VAL A 8 -6.44 -1.45 15.53
CA VAL A 8 -5.59 -2.63 15.68
C VAL A 8 -4.83 -2.91 14.38
N SER A 9 -5.51 -2.83 13.22
CA SER A 9 -4.88 -3.04 11.91
C SER A 9 -3.81 -2.00 11.61
N LEU A 10 -4.07 -0.72 11.92
CA LEU A 10 -3.12 0.38 11.73
C LEU A 10 -1.90 0.23 12.63
N LEU A 11 -2.12 -0.14 13.88
CA LEU A 11 -1.04 -0.35 14.85
C LEU A 11 -0.18 -1.55 14.48
N CYS A 12 -0.81 -2.64 14.03
CA CYS A 12 -0.11 -3.82 13.50
C CYS A 12 0.76 -3.44 12.28
N LEU A 13 0.23 -2.67 11.35
CA LEU A 13 0.96 -2.21 10.18
C LEU A 13 2.14 -1.32 10.58
N LEU A 14 1.96 -0.39 11.52
CA LEU A 14 3.03 0.49 12.00
C LEU A 14 4.18 -0.33 12.62
N VAL A 15 3.85 -1.26 13.50
CA VAL A 15 4.85 -2.13 14.14
C VAL A 15 5.59 -2.96 13.09
N LEU A 16 4.88 -3.49 12.11
CA LEU A 16 5.46 -4.33 11.07
C LEU A 16 6.39 -3.53 10.15
N VAL A 17 6.03 -2.31 9.75
CA VAL A 17 6.87 -1.44 8.92
C VAL A 17 8.17 -1.05 9.63
N LEU A 18 8.12 -0.85 10.95
CA LEU A 18 9.32 -0.52 11.74
C LEU A 18 10.19 -1.74 12.03
N TYR A 19 9.58 -2.91 12.24
CA TYR A 19 10.28 -4.14 12.61
C TYR A 19 10.99 -4.81 11.41
N LEU A 20 10.34 -4.86 10.24
CA LEU A 20 10.86 -5.59 9.07
C LEU A 20 12.25 -5.15 8.59
N PRO A 21 12.56 -3.84 8.48
CA PRO A 21 13.89 -3.40 8.05
C PRO A 21 15.00 -3.75 9.03
N SER A 22 14.67 -3.97 10.32
CA SER A 22 15.63 -4.39 11.33
C SER A 22 15.89 -5.90 11.36
N ALA A 23 14.91 -6.69 10.87
CA ALA A 23 14.94 -8.14 10.92
C ALA A 23 15.49 -8.79 9.64
N HIS A 24 15.46 -8.08 8.51
CA HIS A 24 15.80 -8.62 7.19
C HIS A 24 16.90 -7.82 6.49
N ASP A 25 17.79 -8.53 5.79
CA ASP A 25 18.85 -7.92 5.00
C ASP A 25 18.31 -7.28 3.70
N PRO A 26 18.81 -6.12 3.25
CA PRO A 26 18.39 -5.49 1.99
C PRO A 26 18.48 -6.41 0.77
N ALA A 27 19.42 -7.36 0.77
CA ALA A 27 19.58 -8.34 -0.31
C ALA A 27 18.34 -9.27 -0.48
N GLU A 28 17.63 -9.58 0.61
CA GLU A 28 16.44 -10.41 0.58
C GLU A 28 15.29 -9.71 -0.14
N PHE A 29 15.08 -8.41 0.11
CA PHE A 29 14.05 -7.61 -0.57
C PHE A 29 14.28 -7.52 -2.07
N VAL A 30 15.53 -7.34 -2.51
CA VAL A 30 15.89 -7.31 -3.93
C VAL A 30 15.68 -8.68 -4.59
N LYS A 31 15.98 -9.78 -3.88
CA LYS A 31 15.72 -11.14 -4.36
C LYS A 31 14.22 -11.37 -4.56
N LEU A 32 13.40 -10.96 -3.60
CA LEU A 32 11.95 -11.05 -3.69
C LEU A 32 11.38 -10.21 -4.83
N LEU A 33 11.88 -8.99 -5.02
CA LEU A 33 11.50 -8.15 -6.15
C LEU A 33 11.72 -8.85 -7.48
N ARG A 34 12.89 -9.48 -7.66
CA ARG A 34 13.19 -10.25 -8.89
C ARG A 34 12.27 -11.46 -9.06
N GLN A 35 11.93 -12.13 -7.98
CA GLN A 35 11.02 -13.27 -7.99
C GLN A 35 9.59 -12.85 -8.34
N ASP A 36 9.09 -11.77 -7.74
CA ASP A 36 7.79 -11.18 -8.05
C ASP A 36 7.74 -10.71 -9.51
N GLN A 37 8.81 -10.05 -10.00
CA GLN A 37 8.93 -9.64 -11.40
C GLN A 37 8.89 -10.84 -12.37
N ALA A 38 9.64 -11.90 -12.10
CA ALA A 38 9.62 -13.10 -12.93
C ALA A 38 8.26 -13.79 -12.97
N SER A 39 7.50 -13.72 -11.87
CA SER A 39 6.14 -14.24 -11.77
C SER A 39 5.15 -13.42 -12.61
N ILE A 40 5.30 -12.08 -12.61
CA ILE A 40 4.51 -11.16 -13.44
C ILE A 40 4.83 -11.36 -14.92
N GLU A 41 6.10 -11.50 -15.28
CA GLU A 41 6.53 -11.71 -16.65
C GLU A 41 5.93 -13.00 -17.23
N LYS A 42 5.88 -14.07 -16.45
CA LYS A 42 5.26 -15.36 -16.86
C LYS A 42 3.76 -15.25 -17.10
N LEU A 43 3.05 -14.44 -16.32
CA LEU A 43 1.58 -14.35 -16.39
C LEU A 43 1.09 -13.27 -17.36
N TRP A 44 1.74 -12.11 -17.40
CA TRP A 44 1.26 -10.93 -18.14
C TRP A 44 2.20 -10.48 -19.24
N GLY A 45 3.34 -11.16 -19.39
CA GLY A 45 4.34 -10.89 -20.42
C GLY A 45 5.32 -9.77 -20.06
N GLN A 46 6.42 -9.74 -20.82
CA GLN A 46 7.56 -8.84 -20.57
C GLN A 46 7.19 -7.36 -20.63
N ALA A 47 6.33 -6.97 -21.60
CA ALA A 47 5.93 -5.57 -21.76
C ALA A 47 5.18 -5.01 -20.53
N ALA A 48 4.32 -5.82 -19.90
CA ALA A 48 3.62 -5.44 -18.67
C ALA A 48 4.59 -5.35 -17.49
N ALA A 49 5.48 -6.34 -17.35
CA ALA A 49 6.48 -6.35 -16.28
C ALA A 49 7.40 -5.11 -16.34
N LEU A 50 7.84 -4.70 -17.52
CA LEU A 50 8.67 -3.50 -17.70
C LEU A 50 7.92 -2.20 -17.38
N ARG A 51 6.64 -2.07 -17.77
CA ARG A 51 5.83 -0.89 -17.41
C ARG A 51 5.63 -0.76 -15.90
N ILE A 52 5.34 -1.88 -15.24
CA ILE A 52 5.16 -1.94 -13.79
C ILE A 52 6.46 -1.55 -13.09
N LEU A 53 7.60 -2.10 -13.52
CA LEU A 53 8.91 -1.78 -12.95
C LEU A 53 9.29 -0.32 -13.16
N ALA A 54 9.10 0.23 -14.37
CA ALA A 54 9.39 1.64 -14.66
C ALA A 54 8.57 2.59 -13.78
N ARG A 55 7.28 2.28 -13.57
CA ARG A 55 6.40 3.04 -12.68
C ARG A 55 6.86 2.92 -11.22
N ALA A 56 7.25 1.74 -10.78
CA ALA A 56 7.72 1.51 -9.41
C ALA A 56 8.99 2.31 -9.10
N VAL A 57 9.96 2.30 -10.01
CA VAL A 57 11.19 3.11 -9.88
C VAL A 57 10.86 4.60 -9.85
N GLY A 58 9.99 5.10 -10.74
CA GLY A 58 9.57 6.48 -10.74
C GLY A 58 8.87 6.91 -9.44
N MET A 59 8.06 6.03 -8.83
CA MET A 59 7.44 6.29 -7.53
C MET A 59 8.46 6.31 -6.40
N SER A 60 9.43 5.38 -6.38
CA SER A 60 10.47 5.35 -5.36
C SER A 60 11.37 6.57 -5.45
N ASP A 61 11.77 7.00 -6.64
CA ASP A 61 12.57 8.21 -6.86
C ASP A 61 11.81 9.48 -6.40
N THR A 62 10.51 9.55 -6.67
CA THR A 62 9.67 10.66 -6.22
C THR A 62 9.56 10.68 -4.70
N ALA A 63 9.39 9.52 -4.07
CA ALA A 63 9.34 9.41 -2.61
C ALA A 63 10.66 9.82 -1.95
N GLN A 64 11.80 9.43 -2.53
CA GLN A 64 13.13 9.83 -2.04
C GLN A 64 13.35 11.34 -2.18
N ARG A 65 12.95 11.95 -3.30
CA ARG A 65 13.04 13.42 -3.50
C ARG A 65 12.11 14.20 -2.59
N SER A 66 10.96 13.63 -2.21
CA SER A 66 10.00 14.25 -1.30
C SER A 66 10.39 14.06 0.17
N SER A 67 11.37 13.21 0.46
CA SER A 67 11.90 13.05 1.81
C SER A 67 12.60 14.36 2.21
N PRO A 68 12.32 14.90 3.41
CA PRO A 68 12.92 16.17 3.87
C PRO A 68 14.38 15.98 4.31
N VAL A 69 15.13 15.14 3.63
CA VAL A 69 16.58 15.09 3.78
C VAL A 69 17.12 16.32 3.08
N PRO A 70 17.68 17.31 3.79
CA PRO A 70 18.26 18.47 3.14
C PRO A 70 19.39 17.99 2.23
N GLU A 71 19.19 18.04 0.91
CA GLU A 71 20.33 18.11 0.02
C GLU A 71 21.07 19.37 0.46
N LEU A 72 22.29 19.19 0.98
CA LEU A 72 23.18 20.28 1.23
C LEU A 72 23.44 20.98 -0.10
N SER A 73 22.55 21.92 -0.41
CA SER A 73 22.71 22.81 -1.56
C SER A 73 24.01 23.57 -1.34
N SER A 74 25.01 23.21 -2.12
CA SER A 74 26.35 23.84 -2.23
C SER A 74 26.24 25.28 -2.76
N GLY A 75 25.38 26.09 -2.20
CA GLY A 75 25.05 27.40 -2.76
C GLY A 75 24.84 28.57 -1.81
N ALA A 76 24.92 28.37 -0.52
CA ALA A 76 24.81 29.49 0.44
C ALA A 76 26.20 29.91 0.90
N ARG A 77 26.57 31.15 0.65
CA ARG A 77 27.67 31.87 1.30
C ARG A 77 27.36 31.99 2.79
N ALA A 78 27.74 30.97 3.54
CA ALA A 78 27.55 30.94 4.99
C ALA A 78 28.92 31.11 5.67
N ASP A 79 28.92 31.81 6.81
CA ASP A 79 30.08 32.02 7.68
C ASP A 79 30.75 30.70 8.07
N THR A 80 32.06 30.77 8.39
CA THR A 80 32.94 29.63 8.70
C THR A 80 32.42 28.70 9.78
N VAL A 81 31.59 29.16 10.69
CA VAL A 81 30.95 28.38 11.77
C VAL A 81 29.83 27.49 11.24
N ASP A 82 29.03 28.02 10.31
CA ASP A 82 27.95 27.27 9.68
C ASP A 82 28.50 26.16 8.75
N HIS A 83 29.69 26.37 8.16
CA HIS A 83 30.37 25.32 7.37
C HIS A 83 30.84 24.14 8.21
N ALA A 84 31.33 24.36 9.44
CA ALA A 84 31.76 23.29 10.33
C ALA A 84 30.55 22.46 10.81
N VAL A 85 29.47 23.11 11.20
CA VAL A 85 28.21 22.44 11.61
C VAL A 85 27.58 21.69 10.42
N ALA A 86 27.54 22.31 9.24
CA ALA A 86 27.02 21.69 8.04
C ALA A 86 27.85 20.45 7.60
N SER A 87 29.17 20.51 7.72
CA SER A 87 30.05 19.37 7.39
C SER A 87 29.90 18.22 8.38
N GLU A 88 29.76 18.51 9.68
CA GLU A 88 29.49 17.48 10.67
C GLU A 88 28.11 16.87 10.51
N MET A 89 27.07 17.68 10.26
CA MET A 89 25.73 17.17 9.94
C MET A 89 25.73 16.33 8.66
N ALA A 90 26.49 16.72 7.63
CA ALA A 90 26.65 15.93 6.42
C ALA A 90 27.31 14.58 6.71
N SER A 91 28.37 14.55 7.53
CA SER A 91 29.05 13.31 7.90
C SER A 91 28.19 12.38 8.74
N VAL A 92 27.42 12.92 9.68
CA VAL A 92 26.46 12.18 10.50
C VAL A 92 25.32 11.63 9.60
N ASN A 93 24.80 12.47 8.71
CA ASN A 93 23.76 12.08 7.76
C ASN A 93 24.26 10.96 6.83
N GLN A 94 25.45 11.09 6.26
CA GLN A 94 26.08 10.07 5.42
C GLN A 94 26.30 8.75 6.18
N ARG A 95 26.69 8.79 7.44
CA ARG A 95 26.81 7.60 8.29
C ARG A 95 25.45 6.96 8.61
N LEU A 96 24.43 7.76 8.85
CA LEU A 96 23.07 7.27 9.06
C LEU A 96 22.53 6.58 7.81
N PHE A 97 22.60 7.23 6.64
CA PHE A 97 22.10 6.68 5.37
C PHE A 97 22.94 5.53 4.83
N SER A 98 24.23 5.40 5.23
CA SER A 98 25.07 4.23 4.91
C SER A 98 24.78 3.03 5.82
N SER A 99 23.97 3.19 6.87
CA SER A 99 23.62 2.09 7.76
C SER A 99 22.81 1.01 7.03
N ALA A 100 23.01 -0.25 7.43
CA ALA A 100 22.27 -1.38 6.85
C ALA A 100 20.75 -1.19 6.97
N TYR A 101 20.29 -0.56 8.04
CA TYR A 101 18.88 -0.29 8.30
C TYR A 101 18.22 0.61 7.24
N PHE A 102 18.87 1.74 6.87
CA PHE A 102 18.30 2.64 5.85
C PHE A 102 18.32 1.99 4.46
N ARG A 103 19.33 1.21 4.13
CA ARG A 103 19.36 0.43 2.89
C ARG A 103 18.25 -0.62 2.85
N SER A 104 17.89 -1.20 3.99
CA SER A 104 16.76 -2.12 4.08
C SER A 104 15.43 -1.38 3.89
N ILE A 105 15.30 -0.16 4.41
CA ILE A 105 14.11 0.69 4.18
C ILE A 105 13.97 1.02 2.69
N ASP A 106 15.03 1.43 2.01
CA ASP A 106 15.00 1.76 0.58
C ASP A 106 14.60 0.54 -0.26
N ALA A 107 15.17 -0.63 0.04
CA ALA A 107 14.86 -1.88 -0.63
C ALA A 107 13.40 -2.31 -0.38
N LEU A 108 12.91 -2.15 0.85
CA LEU A 108 11.53 -2.42 1.22
C LEU A 108 10.57 -1.44 0.51
N LEU A 109 10.91 -0.16 0.44
CA LEU A 109 10.13 0.87 -0.23
C LEU A 109 10.03 0.59 -1.73
N LEU A 110 11.14 0.15 -2.36
CA LEU A 110 11.14 -0.26 -3.75
C LEU A 110 10.25 -1.49 -3.98
N LEU A 111 10.31 -2.50 -3.11
CA LEU A 111 9.44 -3.67 -3.17
C LEU A 111 7.96 -3.29 -3.02
N ALA A 112 7.64 -2.43 -2.03
CA ALA A 112 6.29 -1.95 -1.80
C ALA A 112 5.77 -1.12 -3.00
N SER A 113 6.61 -0.25 -3.59
CA SER A 113 6.29 0.53 -4.79
C SER A 113 6.04 -0.38 -5.99
N PHE A 114 6.79 -1.46 -6.14
CA PHE A 114 6.59 -2.44 -7.20
C PHE A 114 5.23 -3.16 -7.08
N ARG A 115 4.88 -3.60 -5.88
CA ARG A 115 3.58 -4.24 -5.61
C ARG A 115 2.41 -3.25 -5.75
N LEU A 116 2.60 -2.02 -5.30
CA LEU A 116 1.63 -0.96 -5.52
C LEU A 116 1.45 -0.66 -7.01
N SER A 117 2.54 -0.60 -7.79
CA SER A 117 2.47 -0.43 -9.25
C SER A 117 1.73 -1.57 -9.94
N THR A 118 1.91 -2.80 -9.45
CA THR A 118 1.16 -3.97 -9.93
C THR A 118 -0.34 -3.83 -9.65
N LEU A 119 -0.71 -3.35 -8.47
CA LEU A 119 -2.11 -3.09 -8.12
C LEU A 119 -2.70 -1.96 -8.97
N LEU A 120 -1.93 -0.88 -9.21
CA LEU A 120 -2.36 0.25 -10.04
C LEU A 120 -2.62 -0.13 -11.50
N GLU A 121 -1.94 -1.16 -12.04
CA GLU A 121 -2.20 -1.65 -13.40
C GLU A 121 -3.62 -2.20 -13.54
N TRP A 122 -4.14 -2.84 -12.49
CA TRP A 122 -5.49 -3.40 -12.47
C TRP A 122 -6.56 -2.43 -11.95
N LEU A 123 -6.13 -1.35 -11.30
CA LEU A 123 -7.04 -0.41 -10.64
C LEU A 123 -8.13 0.14 -11.57
N PRO A 124 -7.89 0.57 -12.83
CA PRO A 124 -8.94 1.13 -13.69
C PRO A 124 -10.07 0.14 -13.95
N TRP A 125 -9.73 -1.13 -14.20
CA TRP A 125 -10.70 -2.20 -14.47
C TRP A 125 -11.48 -2.59 -13.22
N LEU A 126 -10.78 -2.71 -12.10
CA LEU A 126 -11.38 -3.12 -10.83
C LEU A 126 -12.14 -1.97 -10.15
N LEU A 127 -11.81 -0.72 -10.46
CA LEU A 127 -12.59 0.44 -10.03
C LEU A 127 -13.96 0.46 -10.71
N ALA A 128 -14.02 0.13 -12.00
CA ALA A 128 -15.30 -0.04 -12.71
C ALA A 128 -16.15 -1.14 -12.06
N LEU A 129 -15.55 -2.28 -11.72
CA LEU A 129 -16.21 -3.35 -10.97
C LEU A 129 -16.71 -2.88 -9.60
N GLY A 130 -15.86 -2.14 -8.85
CA GLY A 130 -16.21 -1.59 -7.54
C GLY A 130 -17.42 -0.64 -7.60
N ILE A 131 -17.45 0.24 -8.61
CA ILE A 131 -18.59 1.11 -8.85
C ILE A 131 -19.83 0.29 -9.18
N ALA A 132 -19.72 -0.71 -10.04
CA ALA A 132 -20.83 -1.59 -10.39
C ALA A 132 -21.42 -2.30 -9.15
N CYS A 133 -20.55 -2.89 -8.31
CA CYS A 133 -20.96 -3.53 -7.05
C CYS A 133 -21.62 -2.54 -6.07
N ALA A 134 -21.11 -1.31 -5.97
CA ALA A 134 -21.68 -0.28 -5.12
C ALA A 134 -23.06 0.17 -5.61
N VAL A 135 -23.24 0.32 -6.93
CA VAL A 135 -24.51 0.64 -7.57
C VAL A 135 -25.52 -0.49 -7.36
N ASP A 136 -25.11 -1.75 -7.56
CA ASP A 136 -25.97 -2.91 -7.32
C ASP A 136 -26.42 -2.97 -5.85
N GLY A 137 -25.51 -2.77 -4.90
CA GLY A 137 -25.84 -2.64 -3.48
C GLY A 137 -26.83 -1.51 -3.20
N ALA A 138 -26.69 -0.36 -3.87
CA ALA A 138 -27.63 0.77 -3.72
C ALA A 138 -29.03 0.43 -4.28
N PHE A 139 -29.11 -0.28 -5.40
CA PHE A 139 -30.39 -0.77 -5.94
C PHE A 139 -31.03 -1.82 -5.02
N ALA A 140 -30.24 -2.79 -4.54
CA ALA A 140 -30.72 -3.80 -3.59
C ALA A 140 -31.29 -3.14 -2.33
N ARG A 141 -30.65 -2.06 -1.83
CA ARG A 141 -31.19 -1.27 -0.71
C ARG A 141 -32.52 -0.62 -1.04
N ARG A 142 -32.68 -0.01 -2.23
CA ARG A 142 -33.95 0.62 -2.66
C ARG A 142 -35.06 -0.40 -2.79
N ILE A 143 -34.79 -1.60 -3.27
CA ILE A 143 -35.75 -2.69 -3.37
C ILE A 143 -36.22 -3.13 -1.97
N LYS A 144 -35.28 -3.39 -1.05
CA LYS A 144 -35.58 -3.77 0.34
C LYS A 144 -36.42 -2.72 1.06
N ALA A 145 -36.17 -1.42 0.80
CA ALA A 145 -36.96 -0.34 1.37
C ALA A 145 -38.44 -0.36 0.89
N LYS A 146 -38.68 -0.77 -0.36
CA LYS A 146 -40.05 -0.91 -0.92
C LYS A 146 -40.79 -2.17 -0.43
N GLU A 147 -40.03 -3.22 -0.11
CA GLU A 147 -40.58 -4.48 0.38
C GLU A 147 -40.78 -4.48 1.91
N PHE A 148 -40.58 -3.36 2.61
CA PHE A 148 -40.65 -3.28 4.09
C PHE A 148 -39.81 -4.33 4.81
N ARG A 149 -38.75 -4.83 4.17
CA ARG A 149 -37.90 -5.83 4.74
C ARG A 149 -36.95 -5.20 5.76
N GLN A 150 -36.86 -5.82 6.95
CA GLN A 150 -35.96 -5.33 8.00
C GLN A 150 -34.50 -5.28 7.48
N HIS A 151 -33.81 -4.17 7.79
CA HIS A 151 -32.39 -4.01 7.54
C HIS A 151 -31.64 -4.53 8.76
N ASP A 152 -30.75 -5.48 8.54
CA ASP A 152 -29.91 -6.04 9.60
C ASP A 152 -28.62 -5.24 9.73
N PRO A 153 -28.46 -4.40 10.78
CA PRO A 153 -27.26 -3.59 10.99
C PRO A 153 -26.00 -4.45 11.24
N GLU A 154 -26.21 -5.69 11.67
CA GLU A 154 -25.12 -6.65 11.88
C GLU A 154 -24.42 -7.00 10.58
N TRP A 155 -25.18 -7.26 9.50
CA TRP A 155 -24.62 -7.55 8.18
C TRP A 155 -23.82 -6.38 7.60
N PHE A 156 -24.26 -5.15 7.85
CA PHE A 156 -23.47 -3.97 7.49
C PHE A 156 -22.14 -3.95 8.22
N ALA A 157 -22.15 -4.16 9.53
CA ALA A 157 -20.93 -4.16 10.34
C ALA A 157 -19.97 -5.27 9.92
N VAL A 158 -20.47 -6.45 9.57
CA VAL A 158 -19.67 -7.58 9.08
C VAL A 158 -19.00 -7.24 7.75
N HIS A 159 -19.75 -6.80 6.74
CA HIS A 159 -19.19 -6.47 5.43
C HIS A 159 -18.20 -5.30 5.51
N ALA A 160 -18.52 -4.25 6.28
CA ALA A 160 -17.61 -3.13 6.48
C ALA A 160 -16.31 -3.55 7.18
N SER A 161 -16.40 -4.40 8.19
CA SER A 161 -15.21 -4.93 8.89
C SER A 161 -14.37 -5.80 7.97
N LEU A 162 -14.99 -6.67 7.16
CA LEU A 162 -14.29 -7.51 6.19
C LEU A 162 -13.60 -6.68 5.10
N ALA A 163 -14.24 -5.61 4.62
CA ALA A 163 -13.62 -4.69 3.68
C ALA A 163 -12.37 -4.04 4.27
N ILE A 164 -12.44 -3.53 5.51
CA ILE A 164 -11.30 -2.93 6.21
C ILE A 164 -10.18 -3.95 6.41
N ILE A 165 -10.50 -5.15 6.88
CA ILE A 165 -9.52 -6.23 7.08
C ILE A 165 -8.82 -6.56 5.77
N THR A 166 -9.57 -6.69 4.66
CA THR A 166 -9.00 -7.01 3.34
C THR A 166 -8.06 -5.91 2.86
N VAL A 167 -8.45 -4.63 3.00
CA VAL A 167 -7.58 -3.50 2.66
C VAL A 167 -6.32 -3.51 3.52
N CYS A 168 -6.44 -3.65 4.84
CA CYS A 168 -5.29 -3.68 5.74
C CYS A 168 -4.36 -4.86 5.45
N THR A 169 -4.91 -6.05 5.18
CA THR A 169 -4.13 -7.24 4.78
C THR A 169 -3.39 -7.00 3.46
N THR A 170 -4.01 -6.31 2.51
CA THR A 170 -3.36 -5.96 1.22
C THR A 170 -2.19 -5.00 1.45
N VAL A 171 -2.36 -3.99 2.30
CA VAL A 171 -1.29 -3.03 2.65
C VAL A 171 -0.15 -3.73 3.40
N ILE A 172 -0.48 -4.63 4.34
CA ILE A 172 0.51 -5.48 5.01
C ILE A 172 1.26 -6.33 3.98
N GLY A 173 0.55 -6.90 3.01
CA GLY A 173 1.14 -7.67 1.91
C GLY A 173 2.16 -6.89 1.09
N PHE A 174 2.04 -5.56 0.94
CA PHE A 174 3.06 -4.76 0.25
C PHE A 174 4.40 -4.76 0.97
N VAL A 175 4.38 -4.81 2.27
CA VAL A 175 5.55 -4.68 3.14
C VAL A 175 6.15 -6.05 3.48
N LEU A 176 5.35 -7.11 3.44
CA LEU A 176 5.76 -8.43 3.90
C LEU A 176 6.88 -9.03 3.02
N PRO A 177 7.99 -9.52 3.60
CA PRO A 177 9.11 -10.12 2.86
C PRO A 177 8.80 -11.56 2.43
N CYS A 178 7.71 -11.77 1.69
CA CYS A 178 7.38 -13.06 1.08
C CYS A 178 7.05 -12.85 -0.40
N SER A 179 7.32 -13.84 -1.24
CA SER A 179 6.89 -13.80 -2.64
C SER A 179 5.37 -13.88 -2.73
N ILE A 180 4.75 -12.89 -3.37
CA ILE A 180 3.31 -12.79 -3.53
C ILE A 180 2.95 -13.20 -4.95
N HIS A 181 1.96 -14.12 -5.05
CA HIS A 181 1.45 -14.47 -6.38
C HIS A 181 0.76 -13.26 -7.02
N PRO A 182 1.06 -12.90 -8.30
CA PRO A 182 0.55 -11.68 -8.93
C PRO A 182 -0.98 -11.55 -8.94
N LEU A 183 -1.71 -12.67 -8.95
CA LEU A 183 -3.17 -12.67 -8.92
C LEU A 183 -3.76 -12.31 -7.56
N LEU A 184 -2.97 -12.36 -6.48
CA LEU A 184 -3.47 -12.07 -5.13
C LEU A 184 -3.91 -10.60 -5.00
N LEU A 185 -3.18 -9.68 -5.62
CA LEU A 185 -3.51 -8.24 -5.58
C LEU A 185 -4.84 -7.92 -6.28
N PRO A 186 -5.10 -8.35 -7.54
CA PRO A 186 -6.42 -8.15 -8.14
C PRO A 186 -7.54 -8.88 -7.39
N CYS A 187 -7.31 -10.09 -6.88
CA CYS A 187 -8.29 -10.80 -6.06
C CYS A 187 -8.67 -10.03 -4.79
N ALA A 188 -7.71 -9.39 -4.12
CA ALA A 188 -7.99 -8.56 -2.96
C ALA A 188 -8.92 -7.39 -3.30
N LEU A 189 -8.71 -6.71 -4.43
CA LEU A 189 -9.57 -5.62 -4.89
C LEU A 189 -10.98 -6.12 -5.27
N ILE A 190 -11.10 -7.30 -5.87
CA ILE A 190 -12.41 -7.93 -6.16
C ILE A 190 -13.16 -8.20 -4.84
N LEU A 191 -12.48 -8.74 -3.83
CA LEU A 191 -13.07 -8.98 -2.51
C LEU A 191 -13.52 -7.68 -1.84
N VAL A 192 -12.71 -6.62 -1.89
CA VAL A 192 -13.08 -5.30 -1.37
C VAL A 192 -14.33 -4.79 -2.08
N SER A 193 -14.39 -4.89 -3.42
CA SER A 193 -15.54 -4.46 -4.21
C SER A 193 -16.82 -5.20 -3.80
N PHE A 194 -16.72 -6.50 -3.61
CA PHE A 194 -17.85 -7.33 -3.15
C PHE A 194 -18.31 -6.93 -1.74
N PHE A 195 -17.39 -6.74 -0.80
CA PHE A 195 -17.75 -6.33 0.56
C PHE A 195 -18.32 -4.92 0.61
N VAL A 196 -17.83 -4.00 -0.20
CA VAL A 196 -18.39 -2.64 -0.31
C VAL A 196 -19.80 -2.69 -0.88
N GLY A 197 -20.06 -3.52 -1.91
CA GLY A 197 -21.40 -3.75 -2.44
C GLY A 197 -22.36 -4.31 -1.38
N GLY A 198 -21.93 -5.32 -0.62
CA GLY A 198 -22.71 -5.89 0.49
C GLY A 198 -22.97 -4.88 1.61
N ALA A 199 -22.00 -4.07 1.98
CA ALA A 199 -22.15 -3.01 2.97
C ALA A 199 -23.17 -1.94 2.50
N THR A 200 -23.06 -1.47 1.25
CA THR A 200 -24.00 -0.48 0.70
C THR A 200 -25.43 -1.01 0.65
N GLY A 201 -25.62 -2.30 0.33
CA GLY A 201 -26.92 -2.96 0.31
C GLY A 201 -27.57 -3.18 1.69
N SER A 202 -26.75 -3.19 2.75
CA SER A 202 -27.19 -3.39 4.14
C SER A 202 -27.18 -2.09 4.96
N PHE A 203 -26.74 -0.96 4.38
CA PHE A 203 -26.66 0.32 5.07
C PHE A 203 -28.05 0.89 5.36
N HIS A 204 -28.33 1.21 6.64
CA HIS A 204 -29.56 1.87 7.07
C HIS A 204 -29.27 3.32 7.43
N PHE A 205 -29.99 4.24 6.78
CA PHE A 205 -30.08 5.64 7.22
C PHE A 205 -31.25 5.72 8.21
N ALA A 206 -30.93 5.90 9.49
CA ALA A 206 -31.96 6.36 10.42
C ALA A 206 -32.23 7.84 10.07
N ALA A 207 -33.39 8.07 9.42
CA ALA A 207 -33.91 9.41 9.19
C ALA A 207 -34.58 9.90 10.48
#